data_53de9a3c16dcbb2defe2772830fac8d8
#
_entry.id   53de9a3c16dcbb2defe2772830fac8d8
#
_cell.length_a   1.000
_cell.length_b   1.000
_cell.length_c   1.000
_cell.angle_alpha   90.00
_cell.angle_beta   90.00
_cell.angle_gamma   90.00
#
_symmetry.space_group_name_H-M   'P 1'
#
loop_
_entity.id
_entity.type
_entity.pdbx_description
1 polymer ?
#
loop_
_entity_poly.entity_id
_entity_poly.type
_entity_poly.pdbx_seq_one_letter_code
_entity_poly.pdbx_strand_id
1 'polypeptide(L)'
;MELLHFFQYKEGYRYNSDSLLLVDFILKEGIKSEVLDVGSGCGIIGILLKQNIPSLSLNLLDIQKENIKLIKKNLEYNFLEAEVFCEDFKNFNSLKKFDFIVSNPPFYRQGAQLSNNIHKNISKFREFLPLEVFIEKSYHLLKPQGILYFCYESIALSEICALLEKNNIKIIKICCVHKDIKSKSRLVLIKARKGVKSSCEILAPFLMYENNHLSDKMNEICLRFGIKSYDI
;
A
#
# COMPACT_ATOMS: atom_id res chain seq x y z
N MET A 1 -8.59 -16.92 14.04
CA MET A 1 -8.92 -15.68 13.31
C MET A 1 -9.90 -16.06 12.21
N GLU A 2 -11.02 -15.36 12.05
CA GLU A 2 -11.94 -15.65 10.96
C GLU A 2 -11.27 -15.37 9.63
N LEU A 3 -11.52 -16.22 8.62
CA LEU A 3 -10.99 -16.07 7.28
C LEU A 3 -11.57 -14.82 6.64
N LEU A 4 -10.72 -13.95 6.11
CA LEU A 4 -11.17 -12.81 5.32
C LEU A 4 -11.49 -13.24 3.90
N HIS A 5 -12.57 -12.71 3.37
CA HIS A 5 -13.08 -12.99 2.04
C HIS A 5 -12.88 -11.79 1.13
N PHE A 6 -12.16 -11.96 0.01
CA PHE A 6 -11.92 -10.88 -0.95
C PHE A 6 -12.44 -11.23 -2.33
N PHE A 7 -13.32 -10.39 -2.85
CA PHE A 7 -13.79 -10.42 -4.23
C PHE A 7 -12.87 -9.56 -5.09
N GLN A 8 -12.51 -10.07 -6.26
CA GLN A 8 -11.67 -9.41 -7.24
C GLN A 8 -12.21 -9.69 -8.65
N TYR A 9 -11.99 -8.75 -9.58
CA TYR A 9 -12.34 -9.03 -10.97
C TYR A 9 -11.35 -10.00 -11.59
N LYS A 10 -11.87 -11.05 -12.25
CA LYS A 10 -11.06 -12.03 -12.98
C LYS A 10 -10.16 -11.36 -14.01
N GLU A 11 -10.70 -10.43 -14.78
CA GLU A 11 -9.98 -9.67 -15.81
C GLU A 11 -9.36 -8.35 -15.30
N GLY A 12 -9.53 -8.01 -14.01
CA GLY A 12 -9.03 -6.80 -13.38
C GLY A 12 -7.57 -6.88 -12.90
N TYR A 13 -7.10 -5.79 -12.28
CA TYR A 13 -5.92 -5.82 -11.43
C TYR A 13 -6.24 -6.59 -10.15
N ARG A 14 -5.35 -7.47 -9.76
CA ARG A 14 -5.47 -8.29 -8.55
C ARG A 14 -4.38 -7.88 -7.56
N TYR A 15 -4.69 -7.87 -6.27
CA TYR A 15 -3.66 -7.68 -5.26
C TYR A 15 -2.62 -8.83 -5.34
N ASN A 16 -1.42 -8.53 -4.90
CA ASN A 16 -0.29 -9.44 -4.90
C ASN A 16 0.40 -9.45 -3.54
N SER A 17 1.48 -10.18 -3.43
CA SER A 17 2.31 -10.27 -2.23
C SER A 17 2.80 -8.91 -1.71
N ASP A 18 2.97 -7.90 -2.59
CA ASP A 18 3.48 -6.59 -2.21
C ASP A 18 2.56 -5.91 -1.18
N SER A 19 1.23 -6.02 -1.39
CA SER A 19 0.22 -5.51 -0.44
C SER A 19 0.28 -6.24 0.90
N LEU A 20 0.44 -7.57 0.91
CA LEU A 20 0.54 -8.36 2.14
C LEU A 20 1.81 -8.02 2.94
N LEU A 21 2.94 -7.87 2.23
CA LEU A 21 4.21 -7.47 2.83
C LEU A 21 4.13 -6.06 3.43
N LEU A 22 3.46 -5.13 2.74
CA LEU A 22 3.25 -3.79 3.26
C LEU A 22 2.39 -3.81 4.53
N VAL A 23 1.29 -4.58 4.55
CA VAL A 23 0.45 -4.72 5.75
C VAL A 23 1.24 -5.32 6.91
N ASP A 24 2.02 -6.39 6.68
CA ASP A 24 2.88 -6.99 7.71
C ASP A 24 3.88 -5.99 8.29
N PHE A 25 4.54 -5.23 7.42
CA PHE A 25 5.47 -4.17 7.81
C PHE A 25 4.78 -3.10 8.65
N ILE A 26 3.59 -2.62 8.24
CA ILE A 26 2.81 -1.61 8.97
C ILE A 26 2.41 -2.13 10.35
N LEU A 27 1.91 -3.36 10.45
CA LEU A 27 1.47 -3.94 11.72
C LEU A 27 2.61 -4.10 12.72
N LYS A 28 3.82 -4.42 12.25
CA LYS A 28 5.04 -4.50 13.09
C LYS A 28 5.51 -3.13 13.58
N GLU A 29 5.32 -2.11 12.75
CA GLU A 29 5.78 -0.74 13.03
C GLU A 29 4.75 0.12 13.77
N GLY A 30 3.50 -0.34 13.82
CA GLY A 30 2.37 0.28 14.50
C GLY A 30 1.61 1.31 13.67
N ILE A 31 0.28 1.23 13.79
CA ILE A 31 -0.68 2.13 13.17
C ILE A 31 -1.89 2.29 14.09
N LYS A 32 -2.53 3.45 14.09
CA LYS A 32 -3.70 3.75 14.94
C LYS A 32 -4.52 4.92 14.37
N SER A 33 -5.67 5.17 14.97
CA SER A 33 -6.51 6.37 14.69
C SER A 33 -6.92 6.50 13.22
N GLU A 34 -6.70 7.67 12.60
CA GLU A 34 -7.15 8.01 11.25
C GLU A 34 -6.19 7.53 10.16
N VAL A 35 -6.67 6.66 9.29
CA VAL A 35 -5.89 6.05 8.19
C VAL A 35 -6.55 6.36 6.86
N LEU A 36 -5.76 6.79 5.88
CA LEU A 36 -6.15 6.88 4.47
C LEU A 36 -5.35 5.86 3.67
N ASP A 37 -6.04 4.93 3.01
CA ASP A 37 -5.48 4.01 2.03
C ASP A 37 -5.69 4.59 0.62
N VAL A 38 -4.60 4.94 -0.05
CA VAL A 38 -4.61 5.62 -1.36
C VAL A 38 -4.35 4.63 -2.48
N GLY A 39 -5.26 4.62 -3.48
CA GLY A 39 -5.23 3.62 -4.54
C GLY A 39 -5.58 2.24 -3.99
N SER A 40 -6.67 2.19 -3.19
CA SER A 40 -7.03 1.02 -2.37
C SER A 40 -7.30 -0.26 -3.18
N GLY A 41 -7.58 -0.14 -4.49
CA GLY A 41 -7.92 -1.29 -5.33
C GLY A 41 -9.17 -2.02 -4.84
N CYS A 42 -9.05 -3.28 -4.50
CA CYS A 42 -10.13 -4.03 -3.85
C CYS A 42 -10.25 -3.79 -2.33
N GLY A 43 -9.48 -2.87 -1.77
CA GLY A 43 -9.44 -2.54 -0.34
C GLY A 43 -8.51 -3.42 0.49
N ILE A 44 -7.64 -4.23 -0.13
CA ILE A 44 -6.87 -5.29 0.55
C ILE A 44 -6.04 -4.74 1.72
N ILE A 45 -5.31 -3.63 1.56
CA ILE A 45 -4.44 -3.07 2.59
C ILE A 45 -5.29 -2.55 3.76
N GLY A 46 -6.22 -1.63 3.48
CA GLY A 46 -7.04 -1.01 4.51
C GLY A 46 -7.90 -2.02 5.27
N ILE A 47 -8.53 -2.97 4.59
CA ILE A 47 -9.38 -3.99 5.21
C ILE A 47 -8.56 -4.92 6.11
N LEU A 48 -7.37 -5.36 5.68
CA LEU A 48 -6.48 -6.15 6.52
C LEU A 48 -6.01 -5.39 7.76
N LEU A 49 -5.70 -4.10 7.62
CA LEU A 49 -5.34 -3.24 8.76
C LEU A 49 -6.51 -3.11 9.73
N LYS A 50 -7.73 -2.83 9.23
CA LYS A 50 -8.95 -2.70 10.03
C LYS A 50 -9.31 -3.98 10.77
N GLN A 51 -9.16 -5.14 10.13
CA GLN A 51 -9.39 -6.45 10.75
C GLN A 51 -8.42 -6.72 11.91
N ASN A 52 -7.14 -6.36 11.74
CA ASN A 52 -6.14 -6.55 12.78
C ASN A 52 -6.23 -5.50 13.90
N ILE A 53 -6.77 -4.31 13.60
CA ILE A 53 -6.89 -3.19 14.53
C ILE A 53 -8.30 -2.57 14.36
N PRO A 54 -9.32 -3.16 15.00
CA PRO A 54 -10.72 -2.74 14.83
C PRO A 54 -11.00 -1.27 15.18
N SER A 55 -10.14 -0.65 16.01
CA SER A 55 -10.27 0.75 16.42
C SER A 55 -9.85 1.76 15.36
N LEU A 56 -9.29 1.34 14.20
CA LEU A 56 -8.91 2.26 13.13
C LEU A 56 -10.14 2.97 12.56
N SER A 57 -10.03 4.28 12.36
CA SER A 57 -10.92 5.04 11.48
C SER A 57 -10.36 4.94 10.07
N LEU A 58 -10.92 4.03 9.27
CA LEU A 58 -10.42 3.67 7.94
C LEU A 58 -11.11 4.50 6.86
N ASN A 59 -10.30 5.05 5.96
CA ASN A 59 -10.72 5.77 4.77
C ASN A 59 -10.06 5.12 3.57
N LEU A 60 -10.84 4.75 2.55
CA LEU A 60 -10.39 4.07 1.34
C LEU A 60 -10.65 4.96 0.13
N LEU A 61 -9.61 5.23 -0.65
CA LEU A 61 -9.69 6.10 -1.82
C LEU A 61 -9.20 5.37 -3.06
N ASP A 62 -10.03 5.35 -4.10
CA ASP A 62 -9.65 4.86 -5.42
C ASP A 62 -10.31 5.68 -6.52
N ILE A 63 -9.62 5.86 -7.64
CA ILE A 63 -10.15 6.60 -8.80
C ILE A 63 -11.15 5.78 -9.61
N GLN A 64 -11.07 4.45 -9.55
CA GLN A 64 -11.84 3.54 -10.40
C GLN A 64 -13.17 3.16 -9.73
N LYS A 65 -14.29 3.48 -10.37
CA LYS A 65 -15.63 3.12 -9.88
C LYS A 65 -15.79 1.62 -9.65
N GLU A 66 -15.15 0.81 -10.47
CA GLU A 66 -15.13 -0.65 -10.36
C GLU A 66 -14.49 -1.09 -9.03
N ASN A 67 -13.37 -0.48 -8.68
CA ASN A 67 -12.70 -0.74 -7.40
C ASN A 67 -13.57 -0.33 -6.20
N ILE A 68 -14.30 0.79 -6.31
CA ILE A 68 -15.24 1.21 -5.26
C ILE A 68 -16.35 0.17 -5.02
N LYS A 69 -16.84 -0.47 -6.08
CA LYS A 69 -17.82 -1.57 -5.94
C LYS A 69 -17.21 -2.78 -5.22
N LEU A 70 -15.97 -3.13 -5.57
CA LEU A 70 -15.23 -4.21 -4.89
C LEU A 70 -14.99 -3.89 -3.42
N ILE A 71 -14.51 -2.67 -3.11
CA ILE A 71 -14.29 -2.21 -1.74
C ILE A 71 -15.55 -2.37 -0.90
N LYS A 72 -16.68 -1.82 -1.38
CA LYS A 72 -17.96 -1.90 -0.66
C LYS A 72 -18.40 -3.34 -0.42
N LYS A 73 -18.30 -4.19 -1.45
CA LYS A 73 -18.62 -5.62 -1.34
C LYS A 73 -17.71 -6.33 -0.33
N ASN A 74 -16.41 -6.03 -0.35
CA ASN A 74 -15.44 -6.63 0.56
C ASN A 74 -15.63 -6.17 2.00
N LEU A 75 -15.96 -4.90 2.23
CA LEU A 75 -16.32 -4.39 3.55
C LEU A 75 -17.58 -5.05 4.09
N GLU A 76 -18.66 -5.07 3.30
CA GLU A 76 -19.94 -5.68 3.67
C GLU A 76 -19.79 -7.16 4.02
N TYR A 77 -19.11 -7.93 3.16
CA TYR A 77 -18.95 -9.37 3.36
C TYR A 77 -18.12 -9.73 4.60
N ASN A 78 -17.18 -8.87 4.98
CA ASN A 78 -16.34 -9.04 6.17
C ASN A 78 -16.85 -8.28 7.40
N PHE A 79 -18.07 -7.70 7.35
CA PHE A 79 -18.70 -6.95 8.44
C PHE A 79 -17.80 -5.81 8.98
N LEU A 80 -17.13 -5.10 8.07
CA LEU A 80 -16.24 -3.99 8.39
C LEU A 80 -16.78 -2.68 7.84
N GLU A 81 -16.49 -1.58 8.54
CA GLU A 81 -16.90 -0.24 8.16
C GLU A 81 -15.70 0.64 7.83
N ALA A 82 -15.84 1.45 6.77
CA ALA A 82 -14.88 2.46 6.36
C ALA A 82 -15.58 3.57 5.56
N GLU A 83 -15.00 4.77 5.54
CA GLU A 83 -15.35 5.79 4.56
C GLU A 83 -14.73 5.44 3.20
N VAL A 84 -15.50 5.57 2.12
CA VAL A 84 -15.05 5.17 0.78
C VAL A 84 -15.24 6.33 -0.19
N PHE A 85 -14.15 6.73 -0.84
CA PHE A 85 -14.10 7.85 -1.77
C PHE A 85 -13.77 7.38 -3.18
N CYS A 86 -14.57 7.82 -4.17
CA CYS A 86 -14.32 7.59 -5.59
C CYS A 86 -13.77 8.87 -6.21
N GLU A 87 -12.47 9.08 -6.13
CA GLU A 87 -11.85 10.33 -6.58
C GLU A 87 -10.37 10.11 -6.97
N ASP A 88 -9.89 10.91 -7.91
CA ASP A 88 -8.47 10.96 -8.22
C ASP A 88 -7.71 11.62 -7.05
N PHE A 89 -6.72 10.92 -6.50
CA PHE A 89 -5.91 11.44 -5.40
C PHE A 89 -5.27 12.80 -5.71
N LYS A 90 -4.96 13.08 -6.97
CA LYS A 90 -4.45 14.39 -7.41
C LYS A 90 -5.39 15.53 -7.06
N ASN A 91 -6.70 15.27 -7.10
CA ASN A 91 -7.75 16.25 -6.86
C ASN A 91 -8.37 16.13 -5.46
N PHE A 92 -8.14 15.01 -4.78
CA PHE A 92 -8.72 14.73 -3.47
C PHE A 92 -8.35 15.80 -2.45
N ASN A 93 -9.36 16.49 -1.93
CA ASN A 93 -9.22 17.49 -0.90
C ASN A 93 -10.08 17.13 0.29
N SER A 94 -9.47 17.07 1.46
CA SER A 94 -10.15 16.79 2.71
C SER A 94 -9.78 17.83 3.76
N LEU A 95 -10.78 18.34 4.48
CA LEU A 95 -10.57 19.15 5.68
C LEU A 95 -10.01 18.28 6.81
N LYS A 96 -10.36 16.99 6.80
CA LYS A 96 -9.84 15.98 7.71
C LYS A 96 -8.38 15.69 7.35
N LYS A 97 -7.50 15.65 8.35
CA LYS A 97 -6.11 15.22 8.22
C LYS A 97 -5.95 13.85 8.83
N PHE A 98 -4.99 13.09 8.28
CA PHE A 98 -4.77 11.70 8.64
C PHE A 98 -3.53 11.53 9.51
N ASP A 99 -3.60 10.63 10.47
CA ASP A 99 -2.44 10.22 11.26
C ASP A 99 -1.50 9.36 10.42
N PHE A 100 -2.10 8.56 9.53
CA PHE A 100 -1.39 7.66 8.64
C PHE A 100 -1.96 7.71 7.22
N ILE A 101 -1.07 7.71 6.25
CA ILE A 101 -1.40 7.42 4.85
C ILE A 101 -0.66 6.14 4.46
N VAL A 102 -1.38 5.21 3.84
CA VAL A 102 -0.83 3.95 3.35
C VAL A 102 -1.09 3.81 1.86
N SER A 103 -0.18 3.19 1.11
CA SER A 103 -0.40 2.98 -0.33
C SER A 103 0.53 1.89 -0.88
N ASN A 104 0.01 1.11 -1.81
CA ASN A 104 0.79 0.40 -2.81
C ASN A 104 0.52 1.08 -4.17
N PRO A 105 1.14 2.23 -4.45
CA PRO A 105 0.80 3.04 -5.62
C PRO A 105 1.31 2.39 -6.90
N PRO A 106 0.75 2.74 -8.07
CA PRO A 106 1.25 2.24 -9.34
C PRO A 106 2.69 2.73 -9.59
N PHE A 107 3.60 1.83 -10.01
CA PHE A 107 5.01 2.17 -10.19
C PHE A 107 5.59 1.74 -11.55
N TYR A 108 4.85 1.02 -12.40
CA TYR A 108 5.38 0.68 -13.74
C TYR A 108 5.56 1.92 -14.60
N ARG A 109 6.73 2.00 -15.25
CA ARG A 109 7.09 3.10 -16.16
C ARG A 109 6.52 2.88 -17.55
N GLN A 110 6.42 3.94 -18.33
CA GLN A 110 6.15 3.86 -19.77
C GLN A 110 7.19 2.95 -20.45
N GLY A 111 6.72 2.08 -21.38
CA GLY A 111 7.55 1.08 -22.02
C GLY A 111 7.36 -0.34 -21.50
N ALA A 112 6.72 -0.54 -20.34
CA ALA A 112 6.18 -1.83 -19.98
C ALA A 112 4.97 -2.15 -20.89
N GLN A 113 4.75 -3.45 -21.18
CA GLN A 113 3.67 -3.88 -22.06
C GLN A 113 2.30 -3.45 -21.51
N LEU A 114 1.62 -2.58 -22.26
CA LEU A 114 0.27 -2.17 -21.96
C LEU A 114 -0.69 -3.35 -22.09
N SER A 115 -1.59 -3.48 -21.14
CA SER A 115 -2.71 -4.39 -21.23
C SER A 115 -3.83 -3.79 -22.11
N ASN A 116 -4.58 -4.60 -22.81
CA ASN A 116 -5.83 -4.17 -23.46
C ASN A 116 -6.91 -3.77 -22.43
N ASN A 117 -6.69 -4.09 -21.16
CA ASN A 117 -7.60 -3.77 -20.07
C ASN A 117 -7.15 -2.46 -19.39
N ILE A 118 -7.94 -1.40 -19.58
CA ILE A 118 -7.67 -0.06 -19.02
C ILE A 118 -7.62 -0.06 -17.48
N HIS A 119 -8.45 -0.88 -16.83
CA HIS A 119 -8.46 -1.04 -15.37
C HIS A 119 -7.10 -1.51 -14.84
N LYS A 120 -6.46 -2.48 -15.53
CA LYS A 120 -5.11 -2.95 -15.20
C LYS A 120 -4.07 -1.86 -15.41
N ASN A 121 -4.19 -1.07 -16.45
CA ASN A 121 -3.23 -0.02 -16.76
C ASN A 121 -3.27 1.09 -15.70
N ILE A 122 -4.44 1.58 -15.34
CA ILE A 122 -4.61 2.60 -14.28
C ILE A 122 -3.98 2.13 -12.97
N SER A 123 -4.16 0.86 -12.62
CA SER A 123 -3.65 0.28 -11.37
C SER A 123 -2.15 0.01 -11.36
N LYS A 124 -1.48 0.03 -12.53
CA LYS A 124 -0.06 -0.36 -12.64
C LYS A 124 0.87 0.77 -13.01
N PHE A 125 0.43 1.69 -13.87
CA PHE A 125 1.33 2.68 -14.46
C PHE A 125 1.39 3.97 -13.66
N ARG A 126 2.62 4.40 -13.33
CA ARG A 126 2.93 5.59 -12.52
C ARG A 126 2.36 6.92 -13.08
N GLU A 127 2.00 6.98 -14.35
CA GLU A 127 1.40 8.17 -14.96
C GLU A 127 0.02 8.51 -14.39
N PHE A 128 -0.71 7.51 -13.89
CA PHE A 128 -2.01 7.73 -13.24
C PHE A 128 -1.88 8.28 -11.82
N LEU A 129 -0.79 7.97 -11.12
CA LEU A 129 -0.43 8.58 -9.84
C LEU A 129 1.10 8.78 -9.80
N PRO A 130 1.62 9.88 -10.35
CA PRO A 130 3.05 10.18 -10.30
C PRO A 130 3.57 10.25 -8.87
N LEU A 131 4.75 9.68 -8.62
CA LEU A 131 5.34 9.59 -7.29
C LEU A 131 5.50 10.96 -6.63
N GLU A 132 5.88 11.98 -7.39
CA GLU A 132 5.99 13.36 -6.90
C GLU A 132 4.66 13.87 -6.36
N VAL A 133 3.58 13.70 -7.13
CA VAL A 133 2.22 14.12 -6.74
C VAL A 133 1.74 13.33 -5.52
N PHE A 134 2.01 12.02 -5.49
CA PHE A 134 1.67 11.17 -4.34
C PHE A 134 2.33 11.67 -3.05
N ILE A 135 3.63 11.94 -3.08
CA ILE A 135 4.36 12.40 -1.90
C ILE A 135 3.92 13.81 -1.47
N GLU A 136 3.80 14.75 -2.41
CA GLU A 136 3.38 16.12 -2.13
C GLU A 136 1.97 16.18 -1.51
N LYS A 137 0.99 15.51 -2.12
CA LYS A 137 -0.37 15.43 -1.58
C LYS A 137 -0.42 14.72 -0.23
N SER A 138 0.36 13.67 -0.05
CA SER A 138 0.48 13.00 1.25
C SER A 138 0.98 13.95 2.34
N TYR A 139 1.97 14.80 2.05
CA TYR A 139 2.42 15.83 2.99
C TYR A 139 1.28 16.75 3.41
N HIS A 140 0.46 17.22 2.46
CA HIS A 140 -0.65 18.13 2.77
C HIS A 140 -1.78 17.47 3.54
N LEU A 141 -2.04 16.19 3.34
CA LEU A 141 -3.11 15.43 4.00
C LEU A 141 -2.70 14.84 5.36
N LEU A 142 -1.41 14.63 5.60
CA LEU A 142 -0.92 14.18 6.90
C LEU A 142 -1.02 15.27 7.96
N LYS A 143 -1.41 14.87 9.18
CA LYS A 143 -1.27 15.67 10.40
C LYS A 143 0.22 16.00 10.66
N PRO A 144 0.54 17.00 11.50
CA PRO A 144 1.91 17.17 12.01
C PRO A 144 2.42 15.86 12.61
N GLN A 145 3.65 15.46 12.25
CA GLN A 145 4.26 14.19 12.63
C GLN A 145 3.53 12.92 12.14
N GLY A 146 2.54 13.05 11.24
CA GLY A 146 1.87 11.93 10.61
C GLY A 146 2.83 11.05 9.78
N ILE A 147 2.46 9.81 9.57
CA ILE A 147 3.32 8.79 8.97
C ILE A 147 2.79 8.37 7.61
N LEU A 148 3.69 8.29 6.64
CA LEU A 148 3.46 7.74 5.31
C LEU A 148 4.08 6.36 5.24
N TYR A 149 3.26 5.34 4.96
CA TYR A 149 3.68 3.98 4.66
C TYR A 149 3.39 3.66 3.20
N PHE A 150 4.37 3.21 2.48
CA PHE A 150 4.15 2.75 1.10
C PHE A 150 5.20 1.75 0.67
N CYS A 151 4.89 1.00 -0.38
CA CYS A 151 5.88 0.20 -1.07
C CYS A 151 6.09 0.73 -2.48
N TYR A 152 7.28 0.50 -3.04
CA TYR A 152 7.62 0.95 -4.39
C TYR A 152 8.75 0.11 -4.98
N GLU A 153 8.99 0.21 -6.30
CA GLU A 153 10.14 -0.46 -6.91
C GLU A 153 11.48 0.05 -6.35
N SER A 154 12.39 -0.86 -6.01
CA SER A 154 13.69 -0.52 -5.38
C SER A 154 14.56 0.38 -6.25
N ILE A 155 14.44 0.26 -7.58
CA ILE A 155 15.22 1.07 -8.54
C ILE A 155 14.91 2.57 -8.43
N ALA A 156 13.74 2.93 -7.90
CA ALA A 156 13.32 4.31 -7.69
C ALA A 156 13.78 4.89 -6.33
N LEU A 157 14.54 4.15 -5.51
CA LEU A 157 14.87 4.58 -4.15
C LEU A 157 15.54 5.96 -4.10
N SER A 158 16.42 6.27 -5.04
CA SER A 158 17.07 7.59 -5.13
C SER A 158 16.05 8.70 -5.40
N GLU A 159 15.10 8.48 -6.33
CA GLU A 159 14.00 9.41 -6.63
C GLU A 159 13.10 9.60 -5.39
N ILE A 160 12.76 8.51 -4.71
CA ILE A 160 11.96 8.53 -3.48
C ILE A 160 12.63 9.38 -2.40
N CYS A 161 13.91 9.15 -2.13
CA CYS A 161 14.66 9.92 -1.12
C CYS A 161 14.63 11.42 -1.43
N ALA A 162 14.89 11.80 -2.68
CA ALA A 162 14.90 13.19 -3.10
C ALA A 162 13.53 13.87 -2.95
N LEU A 163 12.46 13.18 -3.35
CA LEU A 163 11.09 13.69 -3.28
C LEU A 163 10.59 13.82 -1.83
N LEU A 164 10.87 12.85 -0.98
CA LEU A 164 10.51 12.89 0.43
C LEU A 164 11.23 14.04 1.14
N GLU A 165 12.54 14.21 0.89
CA GLU A 165 13.34 15.31 1.44
C GLU A 165 12.81 16.67 1.00
N LYS A 166 12.53 16.85 -0.30
CA LYS A 166 11.93 18.08 -0.87
C LYS A 166 10.63 18.47 -0.18
N ASN A 167 9.82 17.48 0.23
CA ASN A 167 8.53 17.68 0.88
C ASN A 167 8.58 17.66 2.42
N ASN A 168 9.75 17.76 3.04
CA ASN A 168 9.92 17.72 4.50
C ASN A 168 9.27 16.49 5.15
N ILE A 169 9.40 15.34 4.49
CA ILE A 169 9.07 14.02 5.01
C ILE A 169 10.37 13.24 5.15
N LYS A 170 10.67 12.74 6.35
CA LYS A 170 11.91 11.99 6.60
C LYS A 170 11.64 10.49 6.59
N ILE A 171 12.47 9.74 5.89
CA ILE A 171 12.45 8.28 5.96
C ILE A 171 12.89 7.87 7.36
N ILE A 172 12.07 7.05 8.02
CA ILE A 172 12.34 6.51 9.35
C ILE A 172 12.87 5.08 9.23
N LYS A 173 12.25 4.28 8.35
CA LYS A 173 12.67 2.88 8.13
C LYS A 173 12.53 2.49 6.67
N ILE A 174 13.45 1.62 6.25
CA ILE A 174 13.43 0.96 4.94
C ILE A 174 13.58 -0.55 5.15
N CYS A 175 12.75 -1.34 4.48
CA CYS A 175 12.96 -2.77 4.32
C CYS A 175 13.02 -3.11 2.83
N CYS A 176 14.15 -3.67 2.38
CA CYS A 176 14.32 -4.15 1.02
C CYS A 176 13.74 -5.56 0.88
N VAL A 177 12.92 -5.79 -0.14
CA VAL A 177 12.34 -7.10 -0.43
C VAL A 177 13.07 -7.71 -1.61
N HIS A 178 13.59 -8.91 -1.42
CA HIS A 178 14.31 -9.70 -2.41
C HIS A 178 13.52 -10.96 -2.75
N LYS A 179 13.64 -11.44 -3.99
CA LYS A 179 13.12 -12.76 -4.33
C LYS A 179 13.81 -13.82 -3.45
N ASP A 180 15.12 -13.82 -3.46
CA ASP A 180 16.01 -14.70 -2.68
C ASP A 180 17.33 -13.97 -2.36
N ILE A 181 18.23 -14.62 -1.63
CA ILE A 181 19.49 -14.02 -1.19
C ILE A 181 20.43 -13.64 -2.35
N LYS A 182 20.28 -14.26 -3.52
CA LYS A 182 21.10 -14.02 -4.73
C LYS A 182 20.52 -12.92 -5.61
N SER A 183 19.25 -12.59 -5.43
CA SER A 183 18.52 -11.64 -6.26
C SER A 183 18.73 -10.19 -5.78
N LYS A 184 18.70 -9.23 -6.70
CA LYS A 184 18.59 -7.81 -6.35
C LYS A 184 17.23 -7.53 -5.70
N SER A 185 17.19 -6.50 -4.85
CA SER A 185 15.91 -6.02 -4.33
C SER A 185 14.99 -5.57 -5.46
N ARG A 186 13.74 -5.99 -5.40
CA ARG A 186 12.69 -5.60 -6.34
C ARG A 186 11.77 -4.52 -5.78
N LEU A 187 11.50 -4.59 -4.50
CA LEU A 187 10.56 -3.73 -3.80
C LEU A 187 11.21 -3.16 -2.55
N VAL A 188 10.84 -1.94 -2.19
CA VAL A 188 11.15 -1.34 -0.89
C VAL A 188 9.87 -1.03 -0.14
N LEU A 189 9.85 -1.35 1.15
CA LEU A 189 8.81 -0.95 2.09
C LEU A 189 9.35 0.25 2.87
N ILE A 190 8.59 1.33 2.92
CA ILE A 190 9.04 2.61 3.46
C ILE A 190 8.10 3.07 4.56
N LYS A 191 8.68 3.45 5.70
CA LYS A 191 8.05 4.25 6.73
C LYS A 191 8.70 5.63 6.73
N ALA A 192 7.92 6.67 6.45
CA ALA A 192 8.40 8.04 6.45
C ALA A 192 7.51 8.91 7.34
N ARG A 193 8.03 10.00 7.89
CA ARG A 193 7.32 10.85 8.87
C ARG A 193 7.44 12.32 8.50
N LYS A 194 6.31 13.02 8.56
CA LYS A 194 6.21 14.44 8.25
C LYS A 194 6.82 15.31 9.35
N GLY A 195 7.66 16.29 8.95
CA GLY A 195 8.08 17.39 9.80
C GLY A 195 8.94 17.00 11.00
N VAL A 196 9.78 15.96 10.87
CA VAL A 196 10.69 15.52 11.94
C VAL A 196 12.15 15.57 11.49
N LYS A 197 13.07 15.63 12.46
CA LYS A 197 14.48 15.34 12.26
C LYS A 197 14.72 13.94 12.80
N SER A 198 15.04 12.99 11.93
CA SER A 198 15.26 11.60 12.32
C SER A 198 16.32 10.95 11.44
N SER A 199 17.00 9.95 11.99
CA SER A 199 17.83 9.02 11.24
C SER A 199 16.97 7.94 10.58
N CYS A 200 17.46 7.38 9.48
CA CYS A 200 16.83 6.25 8.79
C CYS A 200 17.42 4.94 9.30
N GLU A 201 16.58 4.01 9.70
CA GLU A 201 16.95 2.63 10.00
C GLU A 201 16.73 1.76 8.75
N ILE A 202 17.77 1.04 8.33
CA ILE A 202 17.67 0.03 7.27
C ILE A 202 17.53 -1.33 7.94
N LEU A 203 16.36 -1.94 7.75
CA LEU A 203 16.07 -3.25 8.32
C LEU A 203 16.77 -4.36 7.55
N ALA A 204 16.91 -5.53 8.19
CA ALA A 204 17.35 -6.72 7.49
C ALA A 204 16.44 -6.99 6.26
N PRO A 205 17.01 -7.47 5.14
CA PRO A 205 16.24 -7.70 3.93
C PRO A 205 15.17 -8.77 4.16
N PHE A 206 14.02 -8.58 3.55
CA PHE A 206 12.99 -9.60 3.49
C PHE A 206 13.22 -10.51 2.28
N LEU A 207 13.38 -11.81 2.53
CA LEU A 207 13.52 -12.81 1.48
C LEU A 207 12.16 -13.50 1.27
N MET A 208 11.65 -13.48 0.03
CA MET A 208 10.40 -14.15 -0.31
C MET A 208 10.56 -15.66 -0.41
N TYR A 209 11.72 -16.11 -0.89
CA TYR A 209 12.04 -17.52 -1.11
C TYR A 209 13.38 -17.88 -0.49
N GLU A 210 13.45 -19.10 0.08
CA GLU A 210 14.65 -19.75 0.55
C GLU A 210 14.67 -21.16 -0.02
N ASN A 211 15.79 -21.58 -0.60
CA ASN A 211 15.94 -22.92 -1.23
C ASN A 211 14.81 -23.27 -2.23
N ASN A 212 14.36 -22.30 -3.05
CA ASN A 212 13.27 -22.41 -4.02
C ASN A 212 11.86 -22.65 -3.43
N HIS A 213 11.68 -22.54 -2.11
CA HIS A 213 10.38 -22.56 -1.43
C HIS A 213 10.07 -21.18 -0.86
N LEU A 214 8.81 -20.90 -0.60
CA LEU A 214 8.46 -19.70 0.17
C LEU A 214 9.22 -19.71 1.48
N SER A 215 9.81 -18.57 1.86
CA SER A 215 10.48 -18.46 3.16
C SER A 215 9.49 -18.65 4.30
N ASP A 216 9.98 -19.08 5.46
CA ASP A 216 9.13 -19.27 6.65
C ASP A 216 8.39 -17.98 7.00
N LYS A 217 9.07 -16.83 6.91
CA LYS A 217 8.46 -15.51 7.14
C LYS A 217 7.32 -15.22 6.16
N MET A 218 7.48 -15.58 4.87
CA MET A 218 6.42 -15.37 3.88
C MET A 218 5.24 -16.32 4.12
N ASN A 219 5.50 -17.57 4.48
CA ASN A 219 4.48 -18.54 4.87
C ASN A 219 3.70 -18.07 6.11
N GLU A 220 4.37 -17.55 7.13
CA GLU A 220 3.73 -16.97 8.34
C GLU A 220 2.79 -15.81 7.96
N ILE A 221 3.21 -14.91 7.04
CA ILE A 221 2.38 -13.81 6.58
C ILE A 221 1.12 -14.35 5.88
N CYS A 222 1.27 -15.29 4.96
CA CYS A 222 0.16 -15.91 4.24
C CYS A 222 -0.84 -16.59 5.19
N LEU A 223 -0.34 -17.34 6.16
CA LEU A 223 -1.15 -18.03 7.16
C LEU A 223 -1.86 -17.03 8.10
N ARG A 224 -1.13 -16.01 8.57
CA ARG A 224 -1.69 -15.00 9.47
C ARG A 224 -2.85 -14.24 8.86
N PHE A 225 -2.77 -13.86 7.60
CA PHE A 225 -3.86 -13.12 6.96
C PHE A 225 -5.02 -14.00 6.53
N GLY A 226 -4.80 -15.29 6.25
CA GLY A 226 -5.86 -16.28 6.01
C GLY A 226 -6.90 -15.83 4.99
N ILE A 227 -6.45 -15.34 3.80
CA ILE A 227 -7.34 -14.74 2.82
C ILE A 227 -7.93 -15.80 1.89
N LYS A 228 -9.24 -15.77 1.69
CA LYS A 228 -9.93 -16.50 0.64
C LYS A 228 -10.39 -15.55 -0.46
N SER A 229 -9.88 -15.74 -1.67
CA SER A 229 -10.17 -14.87 -2.82
C SER A 229 -11.20 -15.50 -3.75
N TYR A 230 -12.10 -14.65 -4.26
CA TYR A 230 -13.15 -15.03 -5.19
C TYR A 230 -13.07 -14.15 -6.44
N ASP A 231 -13.13 -14.78 -7.60
CA ASP A 231 -13.18 -14.10 -8.89
C ASP A 231 -14.66 -13.80 -9.23
N ILE A 232 -14.91 -12.56 -9.68
CA ILE A 232 -16.22 -12.08 -10.13
C ILE A 232 -16.09 -11.38 -11.48
#